data_20ea1b3cabc7f9e5d8a64ea2a498dffa
#
_entry.id   20ea1b3cabc7f9e5d8a64ea2a498dffa
#
_cell.length_a   1.000
_cell.length_b   1.000
_cell.length_c   1.000
_cell.angle_alpha   90.00
_cell.angle_beta   90.00
_cell.angle_gamma   90.00
#
_symmetry.space_group_name_H-M   'P 1'
#
loop_
_entity.id
_entity.type
_entity.pdbx_description
1 polymer ?
#
loop_
_entity_poly.entity_id
_entity_poly.type
_entity_poly.pdbx_seq_one_letter_code
_entity_poly.pdbx_strand_id
1 'polypeptide(L)'
;MMRSHYCGQLNESLDGQEITLCGWVHRRRDHGGVIFLDIRDREGLAQVVFDPDRAETFAKADRVRSEYVVKITGKVRLRPAGAVNPNMASGAIEVLGYELDVLNEAETPPFPLNEYTDVGEETRLRYRFIDLRRPEMAEKLKLRSRITSSIRRYLDDNGFLDVETPILTRATPEGARDYLVPSRTHAGSFFALPQSPQLFKQLLMVAGFDRYYQIAKCFRDEDLRADRQPEFTQIDIETSFLDESDIMAITETMVRNLFKEVLDVEFGELPHMPLAEAMRRFGSDKPDLRIPLELVDVEDQLKDVEFKVFAGPANDPKCRVTALRVPGGASMPRKQIDDYTKFVGIYGAKGLAYIKVNERAAGVDGLQSPIVKNIPLDNINVILDRVGAVDGDIVFFGADKAKIVSEALGALRIKLGHDLNLLTCEWAPLWVVDFPMFEENDDGSLTAMHHPFTSPSCSPEELEANPAAALSRAYDMVLNGTELGGGSIRIHDKAMQQTVFRVLGISEEEQQEKFGFLLDALKYGAPPHGGLAFGLDRLVMLMTGASSIREVIAFPKTQSAACVMTQAPGIVDNKSLRELHIRLREQAKAE
;
A
#
# COMPACT_ATOMS: atom_id res chain seq x y z
N MET A 1 -29.91 27.89 4.46
CA MET A 1 -28.75 27.11 4.96
C MET A 1 -28.21 27.79 6.20
N MET A 2 -27.61 27.03 7.15
CA MET A 2 -27.07 27.59 8.38
C MET A 2 -25.82 28.44 8.14
N ARG A 3 -25.02 28.15 7.10
CA ARG A 3 -23.87 28.91 6.64
C ARG A 3 -24.05 29.38 5.19
N SER A 4 -23.44 30.50 4.82
CA SER A 4 -23.39 31.00 3.44
C SER A 4 -22.10 30.56 2.72
N HIS A 5 -20.98 30.51 3.43
CA HIS A 5 -19.63 30.19 2.90
C HIS A 5 -18.87 29.25 3.81
N TYR A 6 -17.89 28.54 3.23
CA TYR A 6 -16.86 27.83 3.98
C TYR A 6 -15.69 28.76 4.32
N CYS A 7 -15.04 28.50 5.46
CA CYS A 7 -13.96 29.34 5.96
C CYS A 7 -12.78 29.45 4.97
N GLY A 8 -12.34 28.34 4.41
CA GLY A 8 -11.22 28.31 3.46
C GLY A 8 -11.53 28.86 2.06
N GLN A 9 -12.79 29.14 1.75
CA GLN A 9 -13.22 29.68 0.45
C GLN A 9 -13.31 31.21 0.44
N LEU A 10 -13.11 31.85 1.59
CA LEU A 10 -13.17 33.30 1.69
C LEU A 10 -11.95 33.94 1.01
N ASN A 11 -12.21 34.97 0.22
CA ASN A 11 -11.20 35.71 -0.51
C ASN A 11 -11.59 37.20 -0.67
N GLU A 12 -10.70 37.97 -1.27
CA GLU A 12 -10.85 39.43 -1.44
C GLU A 12 -12.10 39.85 -2.25
N SER A 13 -12.62 38.98 -3.13
CA SER A 13 -13.81 39.28 -3.91
C SER A 13 -15.09 39.41 -3.06
N LEU A 14 -15.06 38.97 -1.82
CA LEU A 14 -16.13 39.04 -0.84
C LEU A 14 -16.08 40.32 0.02
N ASP A 15 -15.11 41.22 -0.21
CA ASP A 15 -14.95 42.43 0.58
C ASP A 15 -16.26 43.25 0.63
N GLY A 16 -16.64 43.64 1.83
CA GLY A 16 -17.88 44.37 2.08
C GLY A 16 -19.16 43.53 2.17
N GLN A 17 -19.12 42.23 1.83
CA GLN A 17 -20.29 41.34 1.90
C GLN A 17 -20.53 40.85 3.32
N GLU A 18 -21.81 40.70 3.66
CA GLU A 18 -22.23 40.01 4.89
C GLU A 18 -22.32 38.49 4.63
N ILE A 19 -21.70 37.72 5.49
CA ILE A 19 -21.62 36.26 5.39
C ILE A 19 -21.94 35.60 6.73
N THR A 20 -22.30 34.33 6.67
CA THR A 20 -22.46 33.46 7.85
C THR A 20 -21.55 32.27 7.74
N LEU A 21 -20.72 32.05 8.78
CA LEU A 21 -19.81 30.93 8.95
C LEU A 21 -20.32 29.99 10.03
N CYS A 22 -20.05 28.68 9.86
CA CYS A 22 -20.21 27.67 10.90
C CYS A 22 -18.97 26.81 10.94
N GLY A 23 -18.45 26.56 12.14
CA GLY A 23 -17.24 25.77 12.31
C GLY A 23 -16.84 25.63 13.76
N TRP A 24 -15.64 25.14 13.97
CA TRP A 24 -15.02 24.96 15.27
C TRP A 24 -14.05 26.08 15.55
N VAL A 25 -14.03 26.57 16.80
CA VAL A 25 -13.05 27.55 17.25
C VAL A 25 -11.68 26.88 17.37
N HIS A 26 -10.81 27.14 16.39
CA HIS A 26 -9.46 26.59 16.36
C HIS A 26 -8.55 27.31 17.38
N ARG A 27 -8.66 28.64 17.42
CA ARG A 27 -7.84 29.46 18.32
C ARG A 27 -8.57 30.74 18.72
N ARG A 28 -8.47 31.11 20.00
CA ARG A 28 -8.89 32.41 20.51
C ARG A 28 -7.67 33.23 20.94
N ARG A 29 -7.63 34.48 20.57
CA ARG A 29 -6.61 35.45 20.96
C ARG A 29 -7.28 36.73 21.44
N ASP A 30 -6.71 37.37 22.46
CA ASP A 30 -7.08 38.69 22.95
C ASP A 30 -5.88 39.63 22.79
N HIS A 31 -6.06 40.69 22.03
CA HIS A 31 -5.03 41.69 21.79
C HIS A 31 -5.58 43.09 22.01
N GLY A 32 -5.26 43.66 23.18
CA GLY A 32 -5.60 45.05 23.48
C GLY A 32 -7.11 45.35 23.53
N GLY A 33 -7.93 44.37 23.95
CA GLY A 33 -9.36 44.50 24.06
C GLY A 33 -10.15 44.19 22.79
N VAL A 34 -9.49 43.58 21.80
CA VAL A 34 -10.14 43.04 20.58
C VAL A 34 -9.95 41.52 20.60
N ILE A 35 -11.03 40.77 20.39
CA ILE A 35 -10.99 39.29 20.38
C ILE A 35 -10.92 38.81 18.93
N PHE A 36 -9.96 37.91 18.68
CA PHE A 36 -9.78 37.22 17.43
C PHE A 36 -10.14 35.75 17.62
N LEU A 37 -11.04 35.21 16.79
CA LEU A 37 -11.35 33.81 16.69
C LEU A 37 -10.92 33.29 15.31
N ASP A 38 -10.06 32.28 15.30
CA ASP A 38 -9.79 31.51 14.09
C ASP A 38 -10.81 30.37 14.03
N ILE A 39 -11.70 30.39 13.04
CA ILE A 39 -12.76 29.41 12.85
C ILE A 39 -12.31 28.41 11.81
N ARG A 40 -12.41 27.13 12.14
CA ARG A 40 -12.03 26.01 11.25
C ARG A 40 -13.26 25.28 10.76
N ASP A 41 -13.29 24.99 9.47
CA ASP A 41 -14.15 23.99 8.88
C ASP A 41 -13.34 23.04 7.95
N ARG A 42 -14.01 22.22 7.16
CA ARG A 42 -13.32 21.26 6.28
C ARG A 42 -12.51 21.91 5.16
N GLU A 43 -12.80 23.16 4.81
CA GLU A 43 -12.12 23.87 3.70
C GLU A 43 -10.95 24.73 4.22
N GLY A 44 -10.87 24.99 5.51
CA GLY A 44 -9.76 25.74 6.09
C GLY A 44 -10.13 26.63 7.27
N LEU A 45 -9.40 27.72 7.41
CA LEU A 45 -9.50 28.67 8.50
C LEU A 45 -9.97 30.04 8.02
N ALA A 46 -10.78 30.70 8.84
CA ALA A 46 -11.11 32.12 8.69
C ALA A 46 -10.90 32.86 10.03
N GLN A 47 -10.29 34.03 9.98
CA GLN A 47 -10.20 34.89 11.15
C GLN A 47 -11.45 35.75 11.27
N VAL A 48 -12.06 35.73 12.47
CA VAL A 48 -13.17 36.61 12.83
C VAL A 48 -12.72 37.53 13.96
N VAL A 49 -13.07 38.83 13.84
CA VAL A 49 -12.70 39.87 14.78
C VAL A 49 -13.95 40.37 15.49
N PHE A 50 -13.88 40.49 16.81
CA PHE A 50 -14.93 41.05 17.64
C PHE A 50 -14.42 42.30 18.35
N ASP A 51 -15.04 43.45 18.01
CA ASP A 51 -14.73 44.73 18.63
C ASP A 51 -15.58 44.96 19.89
N PRO A 52 -15.06 45.63 20.93
CA PRO A 52 -15.77 45.91 22.16
C PRO A 52 -16.98 46.82 21.97
N ASP A 53 -17.07 47.54 20.85
CA ASP A 53 -18.21 48.39 20.51
C ASP A 53 -19.54 47.62 20.42
N ARG A 54 -19.48 46.31 20.23
CA ARG A 54 -20.62 45.39 20.27
C ARG A 54 -20.60 44.56 21.55
N ALA A 55 -20.88 45.20 22.68
CA ALA A 55 -20.66 44.65 24.01
C ALA A 55 -21.26 43.26 24.26
N GLU A 56 -22.48 42.96 23.75
CA GLU A 56 -23.09 41.63 23.92
C GLU A 56 -22.36 40.54 23.15
N THR A 57 -22.05 40.73 21.87
CA THR A 57 -21.34 39.78 21.03
C THR A 57 -19.89 39.60 21.50
N PHE A 58 -19.27 40.72 21.91
CA PHE A 58 -17.93 40.70 22.52
C PHE A 58 -17.88 39.84 23.78
N ALA A 59 -18.86 40.01 24.70
CA ALA A 59 -18.94 39.21 25.90
C ALA A 59 -19.17 37.70 25.63
N LYS A 60 -19.91 37.37 24.57
CA LYS A 60 -20.03 35.97 24.09
C LYS A 60 -18.69 35.47 23.57
N ALA A 61 -17.99 36.22 22.71
CA ALA A 61 -16.69 35.86 22.15
C ALA A 61 -15.61 35.65 23.24
N ASP A 62 -15.68 36.40 24.34
CA ASP A 62 -14.76 36.25 25.48
C ASP A 62 -14.92 34.91 26.20
N ARG A 63 -16.12 34.37 26.24
CA ARG A 63 -16.44 33.08 26.91
C ARG A 63 -16.15 31.88 26.06
N VAL A 64 -16.03 32.04 24.73
CA VAL A 64 -15.77 30.93 23.80
C VAL A 64 -14.41 30.30 24.09
N ARG A 65 -14.35 28.97 23.97
CA ARG A 65 -13.12 28.19 24.14
C ARG A 65 -12.82 27.40 22.88
N SER A 66 -11.61 26.84 22.83
CA SER A 66 -11.16 26.01 21.72
C SER A 66 -12.13 24.84 21.48
N GLU A 67 -12.34 24.51 20.22
CA GLU A 67 -13.21 23.43 19.73
C GLU A 67 -14.72 23.65 19.99
N TYR A 68 -15.16 24.76 20.54
CA TYR A 68 -16.58 25.12 20.53
C TYR A 68 -17.10 25.19 19.09
N VAL A 69 -18.30 24.68 18.87
CA VAL A 69 -19.00 24.82 17.58
C VAL A 69 -19.78 26.12 17.58
N VAL A 70 -19.50 26.97 16.61
CA VAL A 70 -20.10 28.32 16.56
C VAL A 70 -20.69 28.61 15.18
N LYS A 71 -21.70 29.49 15.19
CA LYS A 71 -22.24 30.16 14.03
C LYS A 71 -21.97 31.65 14.20
N ILE A 72 -21.38 32.28 13.18
CA ILE A 72 -20.99 33.68 13.21
C ILE A 72 -21.51 34.36 11.97
N THR A 73 -22.25 35.45 12.13
CA THR A 73 -22.63 36.37 11.04
C THR A 73 -21.76 37.60 11.13
N GLY A 74 -21.21 38.06 10.01
CA GLY A 74 -20.32 39.20 9.99
C GLY A 74 -20.03 39.71 8.58
N LYS A 75 -19.30 40.80 8.52
CA LYS A 75 -18.90 41.45 7.26
C LYS A 75 -17.44 41.14 6.93
N VAL A 76 -17.20 40.67 5.72
CA VAL A 76 -15.85 40.49 5.19
C VAL A 76 -15.19 41.85 4.99
N ARG A 77 -13.92 41.96 5.39
CA ARG A 77 -13.07 43.12 5.12
C ARG A 77 -11.66 42.73 4.80
N LEU A 78 -10.97 43.54 4.01
CA LEU A 78 -9.55 43.37 3.74
C LEU A 78 -8.74 43.58 5.05
N ARG A 79 -7.73 42.76 5.29
CA ARG A 79 -6.78 43.03 6.34
C ARG A 79 -5.86 44.20 5.97
N PRO A 80 -5.43 44.99 6.95
CA PRO A 80 -4.35 45.97 6.73
C PRO A 80 -3.10 45.31 6.14
N ALA A 81 -2.36 45.98 5.29
CA ALA A 81 -1.19 45.42 4.57
C ALA A 81 -0.17 44.72 5.49
N GLY A 82 0.03 45.22 6.72
CA GLY A 82 0.93 44.60 7.71
C GLY A 82 0.33 43.40 8.49
N ALA A 83 -0.96 43.09 8.30
CA ALA A 83 -1.68 42.03 9.00
C ALA A 83 -2.10 40.85 8.09
N VAL A 84 -1.74 40.90 6.80
CA VAL A 84 -1.98 39.80 5.86
C VAL A 84 -1.20 38.55 6.31
N ASN A 85 -1.87 37.40 6.37
CA ASN A 85 -1.26 36.13 6.74
C ASN A 85 -1.07 35.22 5.53
N PRO A 86 0.14 35.08 4.97
CA PRO A 86 0.39 34.25 3.80
C PRO A 86 0.24 32.74 4.05
N ASN A 87 0.20 32.31 5.31
CA ASN A 87 0.06 30.90 5.68
C ASN A 87 -1.41 30.45 5.82
N MET A 88 -2.37 31.30 5.46
CA MET A 88 -3.79 31.02 5.52
C MET A 88 -4.43 31.37 4.17
N ALA A 89 -5.19 30.45 3.57
CA ALA A 89 -5.84 30.70 2.28
C ALA A 89 -6.74 31.96 2.29
N SER A 90 -7.44 32.21 3.40
CA SER A 90 -8.25 33.42 3.64
C SER A 90 -7.44 34.57 4.26
N GLY A 91 -6.11 34.52 4.25
CA GLY A 91 -5.25 35.40 5.02
C GLY A 91 -5.21 36.87 4.58
N ALA A 92 -5.71 37.19 3.39
CA ALA A 92 -5.85 38.56 2.90
C ALA A 92 -7.08 39.30 3.49
N ILE A 93 -8.04 38.53 4.02
CA ILE A 93 -9.30 39.05 4.56
C ILE A 93 -9.49 38.64 6.04
N GLU A 94 -10.42 39.29 6.69
CA GLU A 94 -10.96 38.87 7.98
C GLU A 94 -12.47 39.20 8.01
N VAL A 95 -13.20 38.61 8.96
CA VAL A 95 -14.64 38.86 9.14
C VAL A 95 -14.84 39.67 10.40
N LEU A 96 -15.49 40.83 10.28
CA LEU A 96 -15.95 41.59 11.43
C LEU A 96 -17.25 40.97 11.94
N GLY A 97 -17.19 40.28 13.08
CA GLY A 97 -18.31 39.54 13.66
C GLY A 97 -19.39 40.44 14.24
N TYR A 98 -20.62 40.23 13.83
CA TYR A 98 -21.79 40.96 14.29
C TYR A 98 -22.62 40.13 15.27
N GLU A 99 -22.79 38.86 14.95
CA GLU A 99 -23.54 37.88 15.75
C GLU A 99 -22.70 36.66 16.01
N LEU A 100 -22.84 36.09 17.19
CA LEU A 100 -22.18 34.86 17.59
C LEU A 100 -23.16 34.01 18.39
N ASP A 101 -23.43 32.82 17.86
CA ASP A 101 -24.16 31.76 18.54
C ASP A 101 -23.23 30.58 18.82
N VAL A 102 -23.18 30.15 20.09
CA VAL A 102 -22.54 28.90 20.47
C VAL A 102 -23.55 27.78 20.21
N LEU A 103 -23.28 26.96 19.19
CA LEU A 103 -24.13 25.83 18.82
C LEU A 103 -23.88 24.63 19.72
N ASN A 104 -22.65 24.44 20.15
CA ASN A 104 -22.26 23.42 21.11
C ASN A 104 -20.95 23.79 21.81
N GLU A 105 -20.86 23.49 23.08
CA GLU A 105 -19.64 23.62 23.86
C GLU A 105 -18.78 22.37 23.74
N ALA A 106 -17.48 22.47 23.99
CA ALA A 106 -16.55 21.37 23.95
C ALA A 106 -15.71 21.32 25.23
N GLU A 107 -15.42 20.12 25.69
CA GLU A 107 -14.36 19.90 26.66
C GLU A 107 -12.99 20.10 25.99
N THR A 108 -11.95 20.26 26.79
CA THR A 108 -10.58 20.34 26.27
C THR A 108 -10.21 19.04 25.55
N PRO A 109 -9.79 19.09 24.28
CA PRO A 109 -9.38 17.89 23.55
C PRO A 109 -8.26 17.13 24.28
N PRO A 110 -8.22 15.79 24.16
CA PRO A 110 -7.20 14.96 24.82
C PRO A 110 -5.78 15.22 24.30
N PHE A 111 -5.64 15.90 23.18
CA PHE A 111 -4.36 16.31 22.60
C PHE A 111 -4.54 17.55 21.70
N PRO A 112 -3.47 18.31 21.44
CA PRO A 112 -3.51 19.47 20.55
C PRO A 112 -3.83 19.07 19.10
N LEU A 113 -4.63 19.90 18.41
CA LEU A 113 -5.05 19.69 17.02
C LEU A 113 -4.18 20.45 16.00
N ASN A 114 -2.93 20.68 16.32
CA ASN A 114 -1.93 21.24 15.43
C ASN A 114 -1.29 20.14 14.56
N GLU A 115 -0.53 20.53 13.55
CA GLU A 115 0.09 19.62 12.57
C GLU A 115 1.06 18.63 13.22
N TYR A 116 1.80 19.07 14.26
CA TYR A 116 2.77 18.23 14.94
C TYR A 116 2.22 17.81 16.30
N THR A 117 2.08 16.52 16.50
CA THR A 117 1.73 15.95 17.80
C THR A 117 2.56 14.71 18.09
N ASP A 118 3.16 14.67 19.29
CA ASP A 118 3.90 13.52 19.80
C ASP A 118 2.97 12.47 20.44
N VAL A 119 1.67 12.60 20.25
CA VAL A 119 0.68 11.70 20.84
C VAL A 119 0.76 10.33 20.17
N GLY A 120 0.88 9.29 20.98
CA GLY A 120 0.97 7.91 20.52
C GLY A 120 -0.26 7.47 19.70
N GLU A 121 -0.05 6.54 18.78
CA GLU A 121 -1.06 6.06 17.84
C GLU A 121 -2.33 5.56 18.55
N GLU A 122 -2.20 4.84 19.67
CA GLU A 122 -3.35 4.30 20.41
C GLU A 122 -4.30 5.40 20.89
N THR A 123 -3.77 6.51 21.43
CA THR A 123 -4.58 7.66 21.85
C THR A 123 -5.25 8.34 20.67
N ARG A 124 -4.54 8.51 19.57
CA ARG A 124 -5.08 9.06 18.32
C ARG A 124 -6.20 8.18 17.74
N LEU A 125 -6.06 6.86 17.81
CA LEU A 125 -7.10 5.92 17.36
C LEU A 125 -8.30 5.87 18.30
N ARG A 126 -8.09 6.01 19.62
CA ARG A 126 -9.16 6.11 20.61
C ARG A 126 -10.05 7.33 20.40
N TYR A 127 -9.43 8.46 20.09
CA TYR A 127 -10.10 9.73 19.79
C TYR A 127 -10.02 10.08 18.30
N ARG A 128 -10.20 9.09 17.44
CA ARG A 128 -10.01 9.24 16.01
C ARG A 128 -10.86 10.35 15.40
N PHE A 129 -12.08 10.57 15.88
CA PHE A 129 -12.96 11.67 15.47
C PHE A 129 -12.39 13.07 15.82
N ILE A 130 -11.49 13.16 16.80
CA ILE A 130 -10.71 14.38 17.09
C ILE A 130 -9.48 14.44 16.19
N ASP A 131 -8.73 13.34 16.05
CA ASP A 131 -7.53 13.26 15.22
C ASP A 131 -7.82 13.64 13.76
N LEU A 132 -8.99 13.25 13.24
CA LEU A 132 -9.46 13.61 11.89
C LEU A 132 -9.75 15.09 11.68
N ARG A 133 -9.84 15.91 12.74
CA ARG A 133 -9.92 17.37 12.64
C ARG A 133 -8.57 18.03 12.33
N ARG A 134 -7.47 17.32 12.53
CA ARG A 134 -6.13 17.84 12.20
C ARG A 134 -6.02 18.03 10.70
N PRO A 135 -5.48 19.17 10.23
CA PRO A 135 -5.39 19.47 8.79
C PRO A 135 -4.71 18.35 8.00
N GLU A 136 -3.59 17.83 8.49
CA GLU A 136 -2.83 16.74 7.90
C GLU A 136 -3.69 15.48 7.67
N MET A 137 -4.51 15.09 8.64
CA MET A 137 -5.37 13.92 8.54
C MET A 137 -6.56 14.18 7.62
N ALA A 138 -7.16 15.37 7.70
CA ALA A 138 -8.26 15.77 6.84
C ALA A 138 -7.85 15.79 5.36
N GLU A 139 -6.67 16.32 5.04
CA GLU A 139 -6.15 16.39 3.66
C GLU A 139 -5.91 14.99 3.08
N LYS A 140 -5.42 14.02 3.85
CA LYS A 140 -5.26 12.63 3.40
C LYS A 140 -6.61 12.02 2.98
N LEU A 141 -7.68 12.25 3.74
CA LEU A 141 -9.01 11.74 3.40
C LEU A 141 -9.66 12.49 2.23
N LYS A 142 -9.43 13.80 2.13
CA LYS A 142 -9.87 14.58 0.95
C LYS A 142 -9.17 14.07 -0.32
N LEU A 143 -7.85 13.83 -0.24
CA LEU A 143 -7.09 13.28 -1.36
C LEU A 143 -7.61 11.89 -1.74
N ARG A 144 -7.87 11.01 -0.75
CA ARG A 144 -8.51 9.71 -0.98
C ARG A 144 -9.83 9.84 -1.74
N SER A 145 -10.68 10.80 -1.37
CA SER A 145 -11.95 11.06 -2.05
C SER A 145 -11.75 11.52 -3.49
N ARG A 146 -10.78 12.41 -3.75
CA ARG A 146 -10.43 12.86 -5.10
C ARG A 146 -9.89 11.72 -5.96
N ILE A 147 -9.00 10.89 -5.42
CA ILE A 147 -8.47 9.70 -6.09
C ILE A 147 -9.61 8.77 -6.52
N THR A 148 -10.50 8.43 -5.59
CA THR A 148 -11.64 7.54 -5.88
C THR A 148 -12.56 8.14 -6.95
N SER A 149 -12.83 9.44 -6.89
CA SER A 149 -13.68 10.13 -7.88
C SER A 149 -13.05 10.17 -9.28
N SER A 150 -11.73 10.38 -9.36
CA SER A 150 -10.99 10.37 -10.62
C SER A 150 -11.03 8.99 -11.27
N ILE A 151 -10.78 7.94 -10.50
CA ILE A 151 -10.83 6.54 -10.96
C ILE A 151 -12.22 6.18 -11.48
N ARG A 152 -13.28 6.51 -10.72
CA ARG A 152 -14.67 6.25 -11.16
C ARG A 152 -14.97 6.92 -12.49
N ARG A 153 -14.67 8.21 -12.64
CA ARG A 153 -14.90 8.93 -13.91
C ARG A 153 -14.17 8.26 -15.06
N TYR A 154 -12.89 7.92 -14.87
CA TYR A 154 -12.12 7.25 -15.91
C TYR A 154 -12.75 5.92 -16.33
N LEU A 155 -13.15 5.09 -15.37
CA LEU A 155 -13.74 3.78 -15.67
C LEU A 155 -15.13 3.92 -16.32
N ASP A 156 -15.97 4.81 -15.83
CA ASP A 156 -17.28 5.11 -16.41
C ASP A 156 -17.15 5.62 -17.87
N ASP A 157 -16.22 6.54 -18.13
CA ASP A 157 -15.94 7.09 -19.47
C ASP A 157 -15.37 6.02 -20.44
N ASN A 158 -14.78 4.94 -19.92
CA ASN A 158 -14.29 3.81 -20.70
C ASN A 158 -15.27 2.63 -20.76
N GLY A 159 -16.53 2.84 -20.39
CA GLY A 159 -17.62 1.88 -20.54
C GLY A 159 -17.63 0.75 -19.51
N PHE A 160 -16.97 0.94 -18.36
CA PHE A 160 -17.08 0.00 -17.24
C PHE A 160 -18.36 0.25 -16.46
N LEU A 161 -18.93 -0.82 -15.94
CA LEU A 161 -20.13 -0.79 -15.09
C LEU A 161 -19.73 -1.01 -13.63
N ASP A 162 -20.13 -0.11 -12.74
CA ASP A 162 -19.97 -0.26 -11.29
C ASP A 162 -21.06 -1.23 -10.76
N VAL A 163 -20.66 -2.46 -10.43
CA VAL A 163 -21.57 -3.51 -9.97
C VAL A 163 -21.15 -4.04 -8.61
N GLU A 164 -22.04 -3.93 -7.63
CA GLU A 164 -21.82 -4.47 -6.30
C GLU A 164 -21.91 -6.00 -6.28
N THR A 165 -21.03 -6.62 -5.50
CA THR A 165 -21.01 -8.06 -5.26
C THR A 165 -21.32 -8.36 -3.78
N PRO A 166 -21.78 -9.58 -3.43
CA PRO A 166 -22.16 -9.90 -2.06
C PRO A 166 -21.01 -9.74 -1.07
N ILE A 167 -21.32 -9.20 0.11
CA ILE A 167 -20.43 -9.21 1.29
C ILE A 167 -20.67 -10.48 2.13
N LEU A 168 -21.90 -10.97 2.23
CA LEU A 168 -22.21 -12.26 2.84
C LEU A 168 -22.11 -13.34 1.76
N THR A 169 -21.01 -14.07 1.74
CA THR A 169 -20.74 -15.08 0.72
C THR A 169 -20.29 -16.40 1.37
N ARG A 170 -19.82 -17.32 0.58
CA ARG A 170 -19.21 -18.57 1.02
C ARG A 170 -17.71 -18.39 1.18
N ALA A 171 -17.10 -19.12 2.13
CA ALA A 171 -15.65 -19.18 2.29
C ALA A 171 -14.99 -19.68 0.99
N THR A 172 -13.96 -18.97 0.55
CA THR A 172 -13.19 -19.31 -0.64
C THR A 172 -11.70 -19.32 -0.29
N PRO A 173 -10.93 -20.31 -0.75
CA PRO A 173 -9.51 -20.41 -0.44
C PRO A 173 -8.70 -19.45 -1.35
N GLU A 174 -8.48 -18.23 -0.89
CA GLU A 174 -7.68 -17.19 -1.57
C GLU A 174 -6.35 -16.87 -0.86
N GLY A 175 -5.85 -17.77 -0.02
CA GLY A 175 -4.55 -17.62 0.64
C GLY A 175 -4.60 -17.11 2.08
N ALA A 176 -5.46 -16.15 2.42
CA ALA A 176 -5.69 -15.71 3.79
C ALA A 176 -6.79 -16.53 4.47
N ARG A 177 -6.98 -16.36 5.79
CA ARG A 177 -8.15 -16.91 6.48
C ARG A 177 -9.35 -16.01 6.28
N ASP A 178 -10.55 -16.64 6.22
CA ASP A 178 -11.82 -15.93 6.10
C ASP A 178 -12.36 -15.49 7.46
N TYR A 179 -12.98 -14.31 7.53
CA TYR A 179 -13.86 -13.93 8.62
C TYR A 179 -15.21 -14.63 8.47
N LEU A 180 -15.64 -15.38 9.47
CA LEU A 180 -16.88 -16.14 9.45
C LEU A 180 -18.00 -15.40 10.18
N VAL A 181 -19.19 -15.38 9.56
CA VAL A 181 -20.41 -14.79 10.12
C VAL A 181 -21.45 -15.88 10.29
N PRO A 182 -21.88 -16.21 11.51
CA PRO A 182 -22.84 -17.28 11.75
C PRO A 182 -24.23 -16.93 11.22
N SER A 183 -24.93 -17.92 10.64
CA SER A 183 -26.28 -17.76 10.15
C SER A 183 -27.31 -18.11 11.25
N ARG A 184 -28.20 -17.18 11.58
CA ARG A 184 -29.30 -17.44 12.51
C ARG A 184 -30.37 -18.40 11.92
N THR A 185 -30.57 -18.31 10.61
CA THR A 185 -31.60 -19.07 9.90
C THR A 185 -31.17 -20.47 9.47
N HIS A 186 -29.86 -20.70 9.42
CA HIS A 186 -29.26 -21.99 9.04
C HIS A 186 -28.30 -22.44 10.14
N ALA A 187 -28.84 -23.15 11.13
CA ALA A 187 -28.07 -23.60 12.28
C ALA A 187 -26.82 -24.38 11.88
N GLY A 188 -25.67 -24.02 12.46
CA GLY A 188 -24.37 -24.64 12.15
C GLY A 188 -23.74 -24.21 10.83
N SER A 189 -24.36 -23.31 10.07
CA SER A 189 -23.82 -22.76 8.83
C SER A 189 -23.33 -21.33 9.02
N PHE A 190 -22.30 -20.95 8.24
CA PHE A 190 -21.66 -19.66 8.31
C PHE A 190 -21.58 -19.04 6.91
N PHE A 191 -21.78 -17.74 6.85
CA PHE A 191 -21.26 -16.93 5.77
C PHE A 191 -19.79 -16.63 6.02
N ALA A 192 -19.06 -16.28 4.96
CA ALA A 192 -17.75 -15.69 5.05
C ALA A 192 -17.77 -14.28 4.47
N LEU A 193 -16.93 -13.38 5.00
CA LEU A 193 -16.69 -12.09 4.40
C LEU A 193 -15.68 -12.26 3.25
N PRO A 194 -15.87 -11.63 2.08
CA PRO A 194 -15.07 -11.88 0.89
C PRO A 194 -13.64 -11.36 1.05
N GLN A 195 -12.65 -12.16 0.64
CA GLN A 195 -11.26 -11.72 0.54
C GLN A 195 -11.04 -10.82 -0.69
N SER A 196 -11.83 -11.06 -1.73
CA SER A 196 -11.97 -10.23 -2.94
C SER A 196 -13.25 -10.62 -3.67
N PRO A 197 -13.74 -9.81 -4.64
CA PRO A 197 -14.87 -10.20 -5.49
C PRO A 197 -14.51 -11.19 -6.61
N GLN A 198 -13.39 -11.88 -6.57
CA GLN A 198 -12.79 -12.63 -7.67
C GLN A 198 -13.79 -13.57 -8.40
N LEU A 199 -14.53 -14.39 -7.67
CA LEU A 199 -15.44 -15.36 -8.29
C LEU A 199 -16.67 -14.67 -8.89
N PHE A 200 -17.19 -13.65 -8.24
CA PHE A 200 -18.37 -12.92 -8.71
C PHE A 200 -18.07 -12.07 -9.94
N LYS A 201 -16.91 -11.44 -10.04
CA LYS A 201 -16.55 -10.67 -11.22
C LYS A 201 -16.38 -11.57 -12.47
N GLN A 202 -15.86 -12.79 -12.30
CA GLN A 202 -15.83 -13.78 -13.38
C GLN A 202 -17.25 -14.21 -13.80
N LEU A 203 -18.17 -14.40 -12.84
CA LEU A 203 -19.57 -14.66 -13.16
C LEU A 203 -20.24 -13.51 -13.92
N LEU A 204 -19.87 -12.25 -13.64
CA LEU A 204 -20.36 -11.09 -14.38
C LEU A 204 -19.87 -11.11 -15.84
N MET A 205 -18.66 -11.61 -16.11
CA MET A 205 -18.17 -11.81 -17.48
C MET A 205 -19.01 -12.89 -18.20
N VAL A 206 -19.27 -14.03 -17.54
CA VAL A 206 -20.16 -15.06 -18.08
C VAL A 206 -21.57 -14.52 -18.32
N ALA A 207 -22.05 -13.60 -17.47
CA ALA A 207 -23.34 -12.92 -17.63
C ALA A 207 -23.37 -11.85 -18.72
N GLY A 208 -22.23 -11.57 -19.38
CA GLY A 208 -22.14 -10.65 -20.51
C GLY A 208 -22.00 -9.16 -20.14
N PHE A 209 -21.56 -8.85 -18.93
CA PHE A 209 -21.34 -7.45 -18.51
C PHE A 209 -20.10 -6.81 -19.15
N ASP A 210 -19.22 -7.59 -19.72
CA ASP A 210 -18.09 -7.18 -20.57
C ASP A 210 -17.00 -6.35 -19.86
N ARG A 211 -17.34 -5.26 -19.20
CA ARG A 211 -16.43 -4.39 -18.43
C ARG A 211 -17.04 -4.06 -17.08
N TYR A 212 -16.47 -4.62 -16.04
CA TYR A 212 -16.89 -4.45 -14.65
C TYR A 212 -15.84 -3.73 -13.84
N TYR A 213 -16.28 -2.88 -12.91
CA TYR A 213 -15.46 -2.47 -11.78
C TYR A 213 -16.27 -2.34 -10.49
N GLN A 214 -15.58 -2.30 -9.37
CA GLN A 214 -16.16 -2.00 -8.05
C GLN A 214 -15.08 -1.42 -7.14
N ILE A 215 -15.44 -0.42 -6.35
CA ILE A 215 -14.63 0.00 -5.20
C ILE A 215 -15.05 -0.89 -4.03
N ALA A 216 -14.42 -2.06 -3.93
CA ALA A 216 -14.85 -3.18 -3.11
C ALA A 216 -14.23 -3.19 -1.72
N LYS A 217 -15.04 -3.49 -0.69
CA LYS A 217 -14.53 -3.87 0.63
C LYS A 217 -14.09 -5.33 0.60
N CYS A 218 -12.86 -5.56 1.11
CA CYS A 218 -12.25 -6.88 1.21
C CYS A 218 -11.82 -7.14 2.66
N PHE A 219 -11.81 -8.42 3.05
CA PHE A 219 -11.58 -8.85 4.42
C PHE A 219 -10.59 -10.01 4.44
N ARG A 220 -9.53 -9.91 5.25
CA ARG A 220 -8.53 -10.97 5.41
C ARG A 220 -8.10 -11.07 6.86
N ASP A 221 -8.23 -12.25 7.45
CA ASP A 221 -7.73 -12.54 8.79
C ASP A 221 -6.29 -13.04 8.69
N GLU A 222 -5.36 -12.10 8.68
CA GLU A 222 -3.92 -12.33 8.56
C GLU A 222 -3.13 -11.44 9.51
N ASP A 223 -1.83 -11.72 9.66
CA ASP A 223 -0.94 -10.89 10.48
C ASP A 223 -0.81 -9.48 9.90
N LEU A 224 -1.07 -8.48 10.74
CA LEU A 224 -1.11 -7.09 10.33
C LEU A 224 0.29 -6.46 10.31
N ARG A 225 0.53 -5.65 9.28
CA ARG A 225 1.74 -4.85 9.07
C ARG A 225 1.34 -3.40 8.80
N ALA A 226 2.33 -2.53 8.54
CA ALA A 226 2.08 -1.12 8.23
C ALA A 226 1.17 -0.92 7.01
N ASP A 227 1.23 -1.84 6.05
CA ASP A 227 0.49 -1.84 4.78
C ASP A 227 -0.66 -2.87 4.72
N ARG A 228 -1.06 -3.46 5.87
CA ARG A 228 -2.14 -4.45 5.96
C ARG A 228 -3.16 -4.09 7.03
N GLN A 229 -4.43 -4.32 6.71
CA GLN A 229 -5.59 -4.18 7.59
C GLN A 229 -6.51 -5.38 7.41
N PRO A 230 -7.27 -5.78 8.46
CA PRO A 230 -8.21 -6.90 8.35
C PRO A 230 -9.38 -6.59 7.41
N GLU A 231 -9.71 -5.31 7.25
CA GLU A 231 -10.63 -4.79 6.23
C GLU A 231 -9.95 -3.68 5.46
N PHE A 232 -10.00 -3.75 4.14
CA PHE A 232 -9.35 -2.81 3.24
C PHE A 232 -10.20 -2.60 1.97
N THR A 233 -9.77 -1.71 1.10
CA THR A 233 -10.52 -1.39 -0.11
C THR A 233 -9.69 -1.68 -1.35
N GLN A 234 -10.30 -2.37 -2.32
CA GLN A 234 -9.73 -2.58 -3.65
C GLN A 234 -10.51 -1.80 -4.70
N ILE A 235 -9.79 -1.36 -5.73
CA ILE A 235 -10.36 -1.03 -7.03
C ILE A 235 -10.29 -2.32 -7.82
N ASP A 236 -11.42 -2.99 -7.97
CA ASP A 236 -11.51 -4.29 -8.60
C ASP A 236 -12.07 -4.16 -10.02
N ILE A 237 -11.42 -4.77 -10.99
CA ILE A 237 -11.69 -4.62 -12.42
C ILE A 237 -11.69 -5.98 -13.08
N GLU A 238 -12.64 -6.23 -14.01
CA GLU A 238 -12.66 -7.41 -14.86
C GLU A 238 -13.21 -7.04 -16.24
N THR A 239 -12.65 -7.67 -17.29
CA THR A 239 -12.99 -7.39 -18.69
C THR A 239 -13.10 -8.68 -19.50
N SER A 240 -13.97 -8.70 -20.51
CA SER A 240 -14.07 -9.76 -21.52
C SER A 240 -13.41 -9.34 -22.82
N PHE A 241 -12.92 -10.32 -23.58
CA PHE A 241 -12.39 -10.15 -24.95
C PHE A 241 -11.19 -9.20 -25.07
N LEU A 242 -10.44 -9.03 -23.97
CA LEU A 242 -9.17 -8.29 -23.93
C LEU A 242 -8.06 -9.24 -23.50
N ASP A 243 -6.86 -8.99 -23.99
CA ASP A 243 -5.66 -9.68 -23.53
C ASP A 243 -4.93 -8.90 -22.42
N GLU A 244 -3.82 -9.43 -21.93
CA GLU A 244 -3.04 -8.80 -20.87
C GLU A 244 -2.49 -7.43 -21.28
N SER A 245 -2.10 -7.24 -22.54
CA SER A 245 -1.55 -5.96 -23.02
C SER A 245 -2.64 -4.88 -23.07
N ASP A 246 -3.86 -5.23 -23.46
CA ASP A 246 -5.00 -4.33 -23.47
C ASP A 246 -5.36 -3.88 -22.04
N ILE A 247 -5.43 -4.84 -21.10
CA ILE A 247 -5.77 -4.56 -19.69
C ILE A 247 -4.70 -3.69 -19.04
N MET A 248 -3.42 -4.01 -19.26
CA MET A 248 -2.31 -3.18 -18.78
C MET A 248 -2.39 -1.76 -19.35
N ALA A 249 -2.64 -1.59 -20.65
CA ALA A 249 -2.73 -0.29 -21.29
C ALA A 249 -3.87 0.59 -20.73
N ILE A 250 -5.06 0.00 -20.54
CA ILE A 250 -6.21 0.71 -19.94
C ILE A 250 -5.90 1.16 -18.52
N THR A 251 -5.35 0.29 -17.70
CA THR A 251 -5.08 0.56 -16.30
C THR A 251 -3.85 1.43 -16.10
N GLU A 252 -2.83 1.33 -16.95
CA GLU A 252 -1.71 2.28 -16.99
C GLU A 252 -2.20 3.68 -17.29
N THR A 253 -3.06 3.85 -18.31
CA THR A 253 -3.65 5.15 -18.64
C THR A 253 -4.45 5.72 -17.48
N MET A 254 -5.21 4.89 -16.77
CA MET A 254 -5.93 5.29 -15.55
C MET A 254 -4.98 5.86 -14.49
N VAL A 255 -3.89 5.15 -14.20
CA VAL A 255 -2.92 5.58 -13.16
C VAL A 255 -2.17 6.83 -13.60
N ARG A 256 -1.74 6.93 -14.87
CA ARG A 256 -1.06 8.12 -15.42
C ARG A 256 -1.97 9.36 -15.32
N ASN A 257 -3.23 9.23 -15.74
CA ASN A 257 -4.20 10.34 -15.64
C ASN A 257 -4.47 10.74 -14.20
N LEU A 258 -4.58 9.76 -13.29
CA LEU A 258 -4.76 10.00 -11.86
C LEU A 258 -3.61 10.82 -11.27
N PHE A 259 -2.37 10.43 -11.52
CA PHE A 259 -1.19 11.14 -11.01
C PHE A 259 -1.08 12.54 -11.60
N LYS A 260 -1.38 12.70 -12.88
CA LYS A 260 -1.42 14.02 -13.52
C LYS A 260 -2.50 14.92 -12.92
N GLU A 261 -3.73 14.41 -12.74
CA GLU A 261 -4.84 15.19 -12.21
C GLU A 261 -4.64 15.59 -10.74
N VAL A 262 -4.11 14.67 -9.93
CA VAL A 262 -4.12 14.82 -8.46
C VAL A 262 -2.83 15.42 -7.93
N LEU A 263 -1.68 15.07 -8.51
CA LEU A 263 -0.34 15.46 -8.04
C LEU A 263 0.43 16.32 -9.07
N ASP A 264 -0.11 16.53 -10.28
CA ASP A 264 0.57 17.16 -11.41
C ASP A 264 1.87 16.43 -11.81
N VAL A 265 1.89 15.10 -11.68
CA VAL A 265 3.01 14.22 -12.02
C VAL A 265 2.73 13.53 -13.35
N GLU A 266 3.66 13.61 -14.28
CA GLU A 266 3.59 12.91 -15.57
C GLU A 266 4.55 11.73 -15.61
N PHE A 267 4.02 10.55 -15.96
CA PHE A 267 4.81 9.36 -16.27
C PHE A 267 4.93 9.19 -17.79
N GLY A 268 6.08 8.67 -18.25
CA GLY A 268 6.20 8.03 -19.55
C GLY A 268 5.45 6.68 -19.61
N GLU A 269 5.69 5.91 -20.64
CA GLU A 269 5.29 4.50 -20.70
C GLU A 269 5.99 3.73 -19.59
N LEU A 270 5.25 2.84 -18.91
CA LEU A 270 5.80 2.04 -17.83
C LEU A 270 6.66 0.91 -18.43
N PRO A 271 7.89 0.70 -17.94
CA PRO A 271 8.69 -0.43 -18.38
C PRO A 271 8.03 -1.75 -17.96
N HIS A 272 8.15 -2.77 -18.83
CA HIS A 272 7.75 -4.14 -18.54
C HIS A 272 8.99 -4.96 -18.19
N MET A 273 8.96 -5.66 -17.08
CA MET A 273 10.08 -6.47 -16.59
C MET A 273 9.61 -7.88 -16.24
N PRO A 274 10.18 -8.91 -16.87
CA PRO A 274 9.92 -10.30 -16.45
C PRO A 274 10.33 -10.52 -14.99
N LEU A 275 9.54 -11.31 -14.24
CA LEU A 275 9.85 -11.61 -12.83
C LEU A 275 11.26 -12.16 -12.67
N ALA A 276 11.70 -13.03 -13.57
CA ALA A 276 13.05 -13.59 -13.53
C ALA A 276 14.15 -12.51 -13.59
N GLU A 277 13.93 -11.44 -14.38
CA GLU A 277 14.84 -10.30 -14.44
C GLU A 277 14.77 -9.46 -13.15
N ALA A 278 13.57 -9.19 -12.62
CA ALA A 278 13.38 -8.46 -11.38
C ALA A 278 14.08 -9.17 -10.20
N MET A 279 13.92 -10.48 -10.10
CA MET A 279 14.60 -11.29 -9.08
C MET A 279 16.12 -11.32 -9.26
N ARG A 280 16.59 -11.42 -10.50
CA ARG A 280 18.01 -11.44 -10.80
C ARG A 280 18.68 -10.10 -10.47
N ARG A 281 18.12 -8.99 -10.95
CA ARG A 281 18.73 -7.64 -10.81
C ARG A 281 18.47 -6.99 -9.46
N PHE A 282 17.34 -7.26 -8.83
CA PHE A 282 16.89 -6.51 -7.66
C PHE A 282 16.57 -7.38 -6.45
N GLY A 283 16.48 -8.70 -6.62
CA GLY A 283 16.16 -9.64 -5.55
C GLY A 283 14.72 -9.52 -5.04
N SER A 284 13.80 -8.99 -5.85
CA SER A 284 12.42 -8.72 -5.45
C SER A 284 11.47 -8.82 -6.64
N ASP A 285 10.26 -9.29 -6.40
CA ASP A 285 9.10 -9.25 -7.31
C ASP A 285 8.50 -7.83 -7.49
N LYS A 286 8.88 -6.91 -6.63
CA LYS A 286 8.44 -5.50 -6.60
C LYS A 286 9.62 -4.55 -6.44
N PRO A 287 10.50 -4.45 -7.44
CA PRO A 287 11.71 -3.65 -7.33
C PRO A 287 11.42 -2.15 -7.24
N ASP A 288 12.16 -1.44 -6.39
CA ASP A 288 12.18 0.02 -6.38
C ASP A 288 13.22 0.52 -7.39
N LEU A 289 12.76 0.93 -8.57
CA LEU A 289 13.64 1.39 -9.65
C LEU A 289 14.23 2.79 -9.40
N ARG A 290 13.83 3.50 -8.36
CA ARG A 290 14.44 4.78 -7.96
C ARG A 290 15.87 4.60 -7.46
N ILE A 291 16.21 3.39 -6.99
CA ILE A 291 17.53 3.08 -6.43
C ILE A 291 18.41 2.46 -7.51
N PRO A 292 19.51 3.12 -7.94
CA PRO A 292 20.34 2.66 -9.04
C PRO A 292 21.39 1.64 -8.61
N LEU A 293 21.02 0.70 -7.75
CA LEU A 293 21.88 -0.40 -7.31
C LEU A 293 21.32 -1.70 -7.85
N GLU A 294 22.16 -2.57 -8.40
CA GLU A 294 21.76 -3.86 -8.96
C GLU A 294 22.58 -5.01 -8.38
N LEU A 295 21.95 -6.15 -8.29
CA LEU A 295 22.60 -7.41 -7.97
C LEU A 295 23.20 -8.01 -9.23
N VAL A 296 24.43 -8.52 -9.14
CA VAL A 296 25.14 -9.12 -10.27
C VAL A 296 25.62 -10.52 -9.89
N ASP A 297 25.21 -11.52 -10.65
CA ASP A 297 25.61 -12.90 -10.39
C ASP A 297 27.09 -13.12 -10.74
N VAL A 298 27.79 -13.81 -9.85
CA VAL A 298 29.26 -14.00 -9.90
C VAL A 298 29.70 -15.43 -9.57
N GLU A 299 28.77 -16.37 -9.52
CA GLU A 299 29.03 -17.77 -9.17
C GLU A 299 30.05 -18.44 -10.10
N ASP A 300 30.06 -18.11 -11.39
CA ASP A 300 31.02 -18.62 -12.37
C ASP A 300 32.48 -18.35 -12.02
N GLN A 301 32.73 -17.21 -11.32
CA GLN A 301 34.06 -16.82 -10.87
C GLN A 301 34.46 -17.45 -9.52
N LEU A 302 33.55 -18.13 -8.84
CA LEU A 302 33.73 -18.59 -7.47
C LEU A 302 33.54 -20.10 -7.30
N LYS A 303 33.33 -20.85 -8.41
CA LYS A 303 33.16 -22.31 -8.39
C LYS A 303 34.38 -23.06 -7.92
N ASP A 304 35.57 -22.63 -8.37
CA ASP A 304 36.84 -23.34 -8.19
C ASP A 304 37.73 -22.69 -7.12
N VAL A 305 37.20 -21.78 -6.31
CA VAL A 305 37.96 -21.12 -5.24
C VAL A 305 38.03 -22.01 -4.01
N GLU A 306 39.13 -21.91 -3.24
CA GLU A 306 39.31 -22.68 -1.98
C GLU A 306 38.29 -22.24 -0.88
N PHE A 307 37.72 -21.06 -0.98
CA PHE A 307 36.81 -20.51 0.01
C PHE A 307 35.43 -21.17 -0.08
N LYS A 308 35.24 -22.21 0.72
CA LYS A 308 34.02 -23.04 0.72
C LYS A 308 32.71 -22.29 0.92
N VAL A 309 32.74 -21.13 1.58
CA VAL A 309 31.56 -20.30 1.78
C VAL A 309 30.97 -19.81 0.44
N PHE A 310 31.83 -19.62 -0.56
CA PHE A 310 31.41 -19.25 -1.92
C PHE A 310 31.38 -20.46 -2.87
N ALA A 311 32.40 -21.33 -2.82
CA ALA A 311 32.47 -22.45 -3.74
C ALA A 311 31.33 -23.45 -3.56
N GLY A 312 30.86 -23.65 -2.33
CA GLY A 312 29.70 -24.53 -2.06
C GLY A 312 28.44 -24.02 -2.79
N PRO A 313 27.94 -22.81 -2.46
CA PRO A 313 26.80 -22.22 -3.16
C PRO A 313 27.00 -22.04 -4.67
N ALA A 314 28.21 -21.71 -5.13
CA ALA A 314 28.48 -21.50 -6.56
C ALA A 314 28.34 -22.79 -7.39
N ASN A 315 28.46 -23.98 -6.76
CA ASN A 315 28.30 -25.27 -7.41
C ASN A 315 26.93 -25.94 -7.16
N ASP A 316 26.07 -25.33 -6.38
CA ASP A 316 24.71 -25.83 -6.10
C ASP A 316 23.66 -25.04 -6.92
N PRO A 317 22.90 -25.69 -7.84
CA PRO A 317 21.92 -25.02 -8.67
C PRO A 317 20.74 -24.41 -7.89
N LYS A 318 20.53 -24.79 -6.63
CA LYS A 318 19.51 -24.20 -5.74
C LYS A 318 20.03 -22.97 -4.97
N CYS A 319 21.33 -22.68 -5.11
CA CYS A 319 22.00 -21.56 -4.47
C CYS A 319 22.30 -20.45 -5.48
N ARG A 320 22.68 -19.30 -4.94
CA ARG A 320 23.06 -18.12 -5.70
C ARG A 320 24.26 -17.46 -5.05
N VAL A 321 25.22 -16.99 -5.85
CA VAL A 321 26.30 -16.11 -5.40
C VAL A 321 26.25 -14.81 -6.19
N THR A 322 26.00 -13.72 -5.50
CA THR A 322 25.80 -12.43 -6.16
C THR A 322 26.53 -11.30 -5.44
N ALA A 323 26.88 -10.29 -6.17
CA ALA A 323 27.57 -9.08 -5.73
C ALA A 323 26.67 -7.86 -5.85
N LEU A 324 26.81 -6.91 -4.91
CA LEU A 324 26.11 -5.62 -4.87
C LEU A 324 27.14 -4.51 -4.70
N ARG A 325 27.40 -3.73 -5.76
CA ARG A 325 28.27 -2.57 -5.72
C ARG A 325 27.55 -1.37 -5.10
N VAL A 326 28.26 -0.64 -4.24
CA VAL A 326 27.82 0.64 -3.67
C VAL A 326 28.86 1.72 -3.99
N PRO A 327 28.55 2.64 -4.88
CA PRO A 327 29.46 3.74 -5.24
C PRO A 327 29.86 4.57 -4.03
N GLY A 328 31.16 4.88 -3.89
CA GLY A 328 31.70 5.68 -2.78
C GLY A 328 31.67 5.00 -1.41
N GLY A 329 31.25 3.74 -1.34
CA GLY A 329 31.02 3.02 -0.09
C GLY A 329 32.28 2.55 0.65
N ALA A 330 33.49 2.70 0.09
CA ALA A 330 34.73 2.34 0.79
C ALA A 330 34.95 3.16 2.06
N SER A 331 34.37 4.37 2.12
CA SER A 331 34.44 5.25 3.29
C SER A 331 33.55 4.80 4.47
N MET A 332 32.66 3.79 4.30
CA MET A 332 31.78 3.31 5.35
C MET A 332 32.59 2.83 6.57
N PRO A 333 32.27 3.29 7.78
CA PRO A 333 32.90 2.79 8.99
C PRO A 333 32.49 1.34 9.26
N ARG A 334 33.37 0.58 9.92
CA ARG A 334 33.14 -0.82 10.25
C ARG A 334 31.79 -1.06 10.98
N LYS A 335 31.45 -0.16 11.91
CA LYS A 335 30.19 -0.24 12.65
C LYS A 335 28.97 -0.27 11.72
N GLN A 336 28.96 0.56 10.68
CA GLN A 336 27.86 0.60 9.71
C GLN A 336 27.76 -0.71 8.91
N ILE A 337 28.90 -1.29 8.52
CA ILE A 337 28.93 -2.59 7.84
C ILE A 337 28.45 -3.70 8.78
N ASP A 338 28.85 -3.66 10.05
CA ASP A 338 28.37 -4.60 11.08
C ASP A 338 26.85 -4.48 11.29
N ASP A 339 26.30 -3.28 11.23
CA ASP A 339 24.85 -3.04 11.32
C ASP A 339 24.11 -3.57 10.08
N TYR A 340 24.66 -3.42 8.87
CA TYR A 340 24.12 -4.06 7.66
C TYR A 340 24.22 -5.59 7.71
N THR A 341 25.28 -6.12 8.31
CA THR A 341 25.42 -7.58 8.51
C THR A 341 24.30 -8.12 9.44
N LYS A 342 23.99 -7.41 10.52
CA LYS A 342 22.85 -7.77 11.38
C LYS A 342 21.52 -7.66 10.65
N PHE A 343 21.36 -6.62 9.83
CA PHE A 343 20.16 -6.39 9.05
C PHE A 343 19.88 -7.53 8.07
N VAL A 344 20.86 -7.96 7.28
CA VAL A 344 20.67 -9.10 6.36
C VAL A 344 20.43 -10.42 7.09
N GLY A 345 20.91 -10.54 8.33
CA GLY A 345 20.65 -11.68 9.20
C GLY A 345 19.16 -11.89 9.51
N ILE A 346 18.35 -10.84 9.50
CA ILE A 346 16.87 -10.91 9.66
C ILE A 346 16.24 -11.75 8.55
N TYR A 347 16.84 -11.75 7.35
CA TYR A 347 16.40 -12.51 6.18
C TYR A 347 17.08 -13.88 6.05
N GLY A 348 17.78 -14.34 7.08
CA GLY A 348 18.41 -15.65 7.13
C GLY A 348 19.84 -15.72 6.59
N ALA A 349 20.43 -14.60 6.14
CA ALA A 349 21.82 -14.56 5.72
C ALA A 349 22.76 -14.78 6.91
N LYS A 350 23.75 -15.69 6.77
CA LYS A 350 24.71 -16.03 7.83
C LYS A 350 25.80 -14.99 8.02
N GLY A 351 25.95 -14.06 7.09
CA GLY A 351 26.95 -13.00 7.10
C GLY A 351 26.83 -12.12 5.86
N LEU A 352 27.62 -11.05 5.83
CA LEU A 352 27.71 -10.12 4.71
C LEU A 352 29.19 -9.90 4.39
N ALA A 353 29.71 -10.68 3.42
CA ALA A 353 31.06 -10.48 2.94
C ALA A 353 31.15 -9.20 2.11
N TYR A 354 32.30 -8.54 2.11
CA TYR A 354 32.50 -7.31 1.35
C TYR A 354 33.95 -7.15 0.89
N ILE A 355 34.15 -6.33 -0.14
CA ILE A 355 35.44 -5.83 -0.58
C ILE A 355 35.34 -4.31 -0.70
N LYS A 356 36.18 -3.57 0.04
CA LYS A 356 36.42 -2.15 -0.21
C LYS A 356 37.50 -1.99 -1.25
N VAL A 357 37.21 -1.23 -2.28
CA VAL A 357 38.13 -0.94 -3.38
C VAL A 357 38.79 0.42 -3.10
N ASN A 358 39.93 0.41 -2.42
CA ASN A 358 40.64 1.64 -2.10
C ASN A 358 41.51 2.11 -3.29
N GLU A 359 42.27 1.18 -3.90
CA GLU A 359 43.15 1.48 -5.05
C GLU A 359 43.39 0.21 -5.89
N ARG A 360 42.60 0.01 -6.94
CA ARG A 360 42.69 -1.20 -7.79
C ARG A 360 44.08 -1.44 -8.36
N ALA A 361 44.80 -0.36 -8.74
CA ALA A 361 46.13 -0.44 -9.33
C ALA A 361 47.17 -1.08 -8.37
N ALA A 362 46.95 -1.03 -7.06
CA ALA A 362 47.82 -1.66 -6.05
C ALA A 362 47.56 -3.16 -5.87
N GLY A 363 46.68 -3.77 -6.66
CA GLY A 363 46.32 -5.19 -6.56
C GLY A 363 45.70 -5.55 -5.20
N VAL A 364 46.14 -6.65 -4.59
CA VAL A 364 45.60 -7.11 -3.30
C VAL A 364 45.77 -6.07 -2.19
N ASP A 365 46.86 -5.30 -2.19
CA ASP A 365 47.13 -4.30 -1.14
C ASP A 365 46.19 -3.09 -1.22
N GLY A 366 45.59 -2.85 -2.39
CA GLY A 366 44.55 -1.82 -2.59
C GLY A 366 43.13 -2.25 -2.27
N LEU A 367 42.94 -3.52 -1.85
CA LEU A 367 41.63 -4.10 -1.52
C LEU A 367 41.55 -4.43 -0.03
N GLN A 368 40.61 -3.82 0.67
CA GLN A 368 40.40 -4.09 2.09
C GLN A 368 39.20 -5.04 2.30
N SER A 369 39.51 -6.27 2.72
CA SER A 369 38.48 -7.29 2.91
C SER A 369 38.99 -8.51 3.67
N PRO A 370 38.16 -9.16 4.50
CA PRO A 370 38.51 -10.44 5.12
C PRO A 370 38.60 -11.61 4.13
N ILE A 371 37.98 -11.50 2.93
CA ILE A 371 37.86 -12.61 1.97
C ILE A 371 38.89 -12.56 0.84
N VAL A 372 39.54 -11.46 0.60
CA VAL A 372 40.51 -11.27 -0.52
C VAL A 372 41.62 -12.31 -0.50
N LYS A 373 42.05 -12.77 0.68
CA LYS A 373 43.11 -13.80 0.81
C LYS A 373 42.70 -15.18 0.30
N ASN A 374 41.42 -15.42 0.16
CA ASN A 374 40.85 -16.74 -0.15
C ASN A 374 40.32 -16.84 -1.59
N ILE A 375 40.47 -15.78 -2.39
CA ILE A 375 40.02 -15.72 -3.77
C ILE A 375 41.17 -15.23 -4.65
N PRO A 376 41.49 -15.93 -5.76
CA PRO A 376 42.50 -15.45 -6.70
C PRO A 376 42.24 -14.03 -7.19
N LEU A 377 43.27 -13.21 -7.28
CA LEU A 377 43.16 -11.80 -7.69
C LEU A 377 42.51 -11.63 -9.08
N ASP A 378 42.78 -12.54 -10.00
CA ASP A 378 42.19 -12.52 -11.34
C ASP A 378 40.70 -12.67 -11.30
N ASN A 379 40.16 -13.59 -10.46
CA ASN A 379 38.72 -13.77 -10.24
C ASN A 379 38.11 -12.52 -9.60
N ILE A 380 38.79 -11.92 -8.62
CA ILE A 380 38.34 -10.66 -8.00
C ILE A 380 38.27 -9.55 -9.06
N ASN A 381 39.28 -9.40 -9.90
CA ASN A 381 39.31 -8.37 -10.94
C ASN A 381 38.15 -8.55 -11.93
N VAL A 382 37.85 -9.78 -12.37
CA VAL A 382 36.70 -10.07 -13.24
C VAL A 382 35.39 -9.69 -12.56
N ILE A 383 35.24 -10.00 -11.27
CA ILE A 383 34.04 -9.62 -10.50
C ILE A 383 33.92 -8.10 -10.42
N LEU A 384 35.00 -7.39 -10.05
CA LEU A 384 35.01 -5.92 -9.94
C LEU A 384 34.72 -5.24 -11.29
N ASP A 385 35.23 -5.78 -12.40
CA ASP A 385 34.91 -5.30 -13.74
C ASP A 385 33.45 -5.51 -14.08
N ARG A 386 32.89 -6.72 -13.77
CA ARG A 386 31.50 -7.06 -14.05
C ARG A 386 30.52 -6.17 -13.30
N VAL A 387 30.79 -5.83 -12.03
CA VAL A 387 29.96 -4.90 -11.27
C VAL A 387 30.29 -3.44 -11.53
N GLY A 388 31.31 -3.15 -12.34
CA GLY A 388 31.76 -1.80 -12.66
C GLY A 388 32.35 -1.05 -11.46
N ALA A 389 32.99 -1.75 -10.51
CA ALA A 389 33.56 -1.14 -9.32
C ALA A 389 34.82 -0.33 -9.64
N VAL A 390 34.92 0.83 -9.05
CA VAL A 390 36.06 1.75 -9.15
C VAL A 390 36.65 2.08 -7.78
N ASP A 391 37.75 2.77 -7.74
CA ASP A 391 38.37 3.21 -6.49
C ASP A 391 37.37 4.06 -5.66
N GLY A 392 37.26 3.76 -4.39
CA GLY A 392 36.31 4.39 -3.48
C GLY A 392 35.02 3.60 -3.29
N ASP A 393 34.77 2.51 -4.02
CA ASP A 393 33.54 1.71 -3.91
C ASP A 393 33.65 0.61 -2.87
N ILE A 394 32.52 0.11 -2.41
CA ILE A 394 32.41 -1.15 -1.68
C ILE A 394 31.51 -2.12 -2.47
N VAL A 395 31.88 -3.40 -2.47
CA VAL A 395 31.09 -4.48 -3.07
C VAL A 395 30.71 -5.46 -1.97
N PHE A 396 29.44 -5.66 -1.74
CA PHE A 396 28.89 -6.66 -0.83
C PHE A 396 28.58 -7.95 -1.59
N PHE A 397 28.62 -9.10 -0.87
CA PHE A 397 28.38 -10.42 -1.45
C PHE A 397 27.35 -11.20 -0.63
N GLY A 398 26.48 -11.93 -1.33
CA GLY A 398 25.59 -12.95 -0.77
C GLY A 398 25.88 -14.30 -1.41
N ALA A 399 25.93 -15.35 -0.59
CA ALA A 399 26.15 -16.73 -1.02
C ALA A 399 25.39 -17.69 -0.10
N ASP A 400 24.27 -18.19 -0.56
CA ASP A 400 23.39 -19.14 0.14
C ASP A 400 22.31 -19.65 -0.84
N LYS A 401 21.24 -20.27 -0.34
CA LYS A 401 20.05 -20.59 -1.13
C LYS A 401 19.55 -19.35 -1.86
N ALA A 402 19.14 -19.49 -3.12
CA ALA A 402 18.76 -18.36 -3.99
C ALA A 402 17.71 -17.44 -3.35
N LYS A 403 16.72 -17.99 -2.65
CA LYS A 403 15.70 -17.23 -1.92
C LYS A 403 16.31 -16.34 -0.84
N ILE A 404 17.18 -16.89 0.01
CA ILE A 404 17.84 -16.14 1.09
C ILE A 404 18.69 -14.99 0.54
N VAL A 405 19.47 -15.26 -0.51
CA VAL A 405 20.34 -14.24 -1.14
C VAL A 405 19.49 -13.12 -1.73
N SER A 406 18.45 -13.47 -2.46
CA SER A 406 17.55 -12.47 -3.08
C SER A 406 16.85 -11.61 -2.03
N GLU A 407 16.25 -12.21 -1.01
CA GLU A 407 15.57 -11.48 0.07
C GLU A 407 16.55 -10.60 0.87
N ALA A 408 17.71 -11.13 1.25
CA ALA A 408 18.69 -10.41 2.06
C ALA A 408 19.34 -9.24 1.32
N LEU A 409 19.86 -9.48 0.10
CA LEU A 409 20.51 -8.41 -0.68
C LEU A 409 19.52 -7.49 -1.35
N GLY A 410 18.31 -7.96 -1.70
CA GLY A 410 17.23 -7.11 -2.17
C GLY A 410 16.80 -6.11 -1.08
N ALA A 411 16.62 -6.56 0.16
CA ALA A 411 16.33 -5.70 1.30
C ALA A 411 17.50 -4.74 1.62
N LEU A 412 18.75 -5.25 1.56
CA LEU A 412 19.94 -4.42 1.77
C LEU A 412 20.04 -3.32 0.72
N ARG A 413 19.76 -3.63 -0.54
CA ARG A 413 19.72 -2.66 -1.64
C ARG A 413 18.78 -1.48 -1.34
N ILE A 414 17.56 -1.78 -0.89
CA ILE A 414 16.57 -0.76 -0.51
C ILE A 414 17.10 0.08 0.67
N LYS A 415 17.61 -0.58 1.71
CA LYS A 415 18.16 0.10 2.88
C LYS A 415 19.33 1.02 2.52
N LEU A 416 20.28 0.56 1.71
CA LEU A 416 21.40 1.37 1.22
C LEU A 416 20.92 2.56 0.40
N GLY A 417 19.92 2.36 -0.46
CA GLY A 417 19.33 3.41 -1.27
C GLY A 417 18.79 4.57 -0.44
N HIS A 418 18.10 4.26 0.66
CA HIS A 418 17.58 5.28 1.58
C HIS A 418 18.65 5.86 2.51
N ASP A 419 19.47 5.03 3.13
CA ASP A 419 20.51 5.47 4.09
C ASP A 419 21.54 6.40 3.43
N LEU A 420 21.80 6.20 2.15
CA LEU A 420 22.79 6.96 1.37
C LEU A 420 22.16 8.01 0.42
N ASN A 421 20.85 8.21 0.48
CA ASN A 421 20.09 9.14 -0.39
C ASN A 421 20.36 8.91 -1.89
N LEU A 422 20.30 7.66 -2.36
CA LEU A 422 20.60 7.29 -3.74
C LEU A 422 19.38 7.33 -4.68
N LEU A 423 18.23 7.82 -4.23
CA LEU A 423 17.02 7.90 -5.05
C LEU A 423 17.22 8.88 -6.21
N THR A 424 17.00 8.42 -7.43
CA THR A 424 17.20 9.19 -8.66
C THR A 424 15.98 9.97 -9.12
N CYS A 425 14.79 9.61 -8.64
CA CYS A 425 13.53 10.26 -8.97
C CYS A 425 12.53 10.08 -7.81
N GLU A 426 11.39 10.75 -7.88
CA GLU A 426 10.32 10.62 -6.88
C GLU A 426 9.44 9.40 -7.15
N TRP A 427 9.15 9.10 -8.41
CA TRP A 427 8.23 8.06 -8.84
C TRP A 427 8.84 7.18 -9.94
N ALA A 428 8.76 5.86 -9.76
CA ALA A 428 9.26 4.88 -10.72
C ALA A 428 8.30 3.68 -10.83
N PRO A 429 7.18 3.83 -11.56
CA PRO A 429 6.25 2.73 -11.82
C PRO A 429 6.80 1.77 -12.87
N LEU A 430 6.43 0.48 -12.76
CA LEU A 430 6.71 -0.55 -13.76
C LEU A 430 5.63 -1.64 -13.73
N TRP A 431 5.58 -2.43 -14.80
CA TRP A 431 4.90 -3.71 -14.84
C TRP A 431 5.89 -4.85 -14.60
N VAL A 432 5.55 -5.76 -13.70
CA VAL A 432 6.22 -7.06 -13.56
C VAL A 432 5.34 -8.10 -14.23
N VAL A 433 5.94 -8.91 -15.09
CA VAL A 433 5.23 -9.88 -15.94
C VAL A 433 5.95 -11.22 -15.95
N ASP A 434 5.40 -12.21 -16.66
CA ASP A 434 6.00 -13.54 -16.83
C ASP A 434 6.27 -14.23 -15.49
N PHE A 435 5.25 -14.26 -14.63
CA PHE A 435 5.32 -15.00 -13.38
C PHE A 435 5.27 -16.51 -13.62
N PRO A 436 5.98 -17.34 -12.82
CA PRO A 436 5.73 -18.78 -12.80
C PRO A 436 4.25 -19.09 -12.51
N MET A 437 3.73 -20.13 -13.09
CA MET A 437 2.36 -20.59 -12.82
C MET A 437 2.23 -21.14 -11.39
N PHE A 438 3.28 -21.84 -10.93
CA PHE A 438 3.32 -22.55 -9.65
C PHE A 438 4.57 -22.23 -8.85
N GLU A 439 4.45 -22.36 -7.54
CA GLU A 439 5.57 -22.44 -6.59
C GLU A 439 5.70 -23.85 -6.06
N GLU A 440 6.94 -24.34 -5.94
CA GLU A 440 7.27 -25.63 -5.34
C GLU A 440 7.43 -25.46 -3.83
N ASN A 441 6.65 -26.23 -3.07
CA ASN A 441 6.76 -26.30 -1.62
C ASN A 441 7.96 -27.17 -1.19
N ASP A 442 8.34 -27.10 0.08
CA ASP A 442 9.45 -27.90 0.64
C ASP A 442 9.23 -29.42 0.51
N ASP A 443 7.98 -29.89 0.42
CA ASP A 443 7.61 -31.29 0.23
C ASP A 443 7.53 -31.72 -1.25
N GLY A 444 7.82 -30.80 -2.18
CA GLY A 444 7.75 -31.03 -3.63
C GLY A 444 6.34 -30.89 -4.24
N SER A 445 5.33 -30.57 -3.44
CA SER A 445 4.00 -30.23 -3.95
C SER A 445 4.01 -28.86 -4.61
N LEU A 446 3.07 -28.64 -5.54
CA LEU A 446 2.90 -27.36 -6.23
C LEU A 446 1.71 -26.58 -5.68
N THR A 447 1.88 -25.28 -5.51
CA THR A 447 0.79 -24.33 -5.23
C THR A 447 0.71 -23.30 -6.34
N ALA A 448 -0.49 -22.78 -6.64
CA ALA A 448 -0.63 -21.69 -7.59
C ALA A 448 0.03 -20.43 -7.03
N MET A 449 0.87 -19.76 -7.84
CA MET A 449 1.56 -18.55 -7.41
C MET A 449 0.58 -17.40 -7.14
N HIS A 450 -0.45 -17.25 -7.96
CA HIS A 450 -1.50 -16.24 -7.80
C HIS A 450 -2.84 -16.88 -7.43
N HIS A 451 -3.51 -17.49 -8.40
CA HIS A 451 -4.83 -18.07 -8.23
C HIS A 451 -5.02 -19.30 -9.14
N PRO A 452 -5.74 -20.36 -8.72
CA PRO A 452 -5.98 -21.55 -9.55
C PRO A 452 -6.70 -21.29 -10.89
N PHE A 453 -7.34 -20.13 -11.03
CA PHE A 453 -8.01 -19.70 -12.26
C PHE A 453 -7.16 -18.82 -13.16
N THR A 454 -5.90 -18.57 -12.83
CA THR A 454 -4.95 -17.85 -13.68
C THR A 454 -4.60 -18.70 -14.90
N SER A 455 -4.65 -18.12 -16.09
CA SER A 455 -4.31 -18.80 -17.33
C SER A 455 -2.80 -18.99 -17.47
N PRO A 456 -2.33 -20.20 -17.77
CA PRO A 456 -0.94 -20.39 -18.19
C PRO A 456 -0.75 -19.87 -19.62
N SER A 457 0.51 -19.64 -19.99
CA SER A 457 0.91 -19.22 -21.35
C SER A 457 1.21 -20.39 -22.30
N CYS A 458 0.97 -21.62 -21.88
CA CYS A 458 1.24 -22.86 -22.62
C CYS A 458 -0.03 -23.70 -22.79
N SER A 459 0.05 -24.73 -23.63
CA SER A 459 -1.05 -25.70 -23.83
C SER A 459 -1.24 -26.62 -22.62
N PRO A 460 -2.40 -27.31 -22.46
CA PRO A 460 -2.60 -28.31 -21.41
C PRO A 460 -1.55 -29.41 -21.41
N GLU A 461 -1.14 -29.88 -22.58
CA GLU A 461 -0.16 -30.94 -22.75
C GLU A 461 1.24 -30.49 -22.31
N GLU A 462 1.64 -29.28 -22.64
CA GLU A 462 2.91 -28.69 -22.23
C GLU A 462 2.92 -28.46 -20.71
N LEU A 463 1.78 -28.03 -20.15
CA LEU A 463 1.63 -27.82 -18.71
C LEU A 463 1.79 -29.13 -17.93
N GLU A 464 1.17 -30.22 -18.38
CA GLU A 464 1.32 -31.54 -17.75
C GLU A 464 2.75 -32.11 -17.89
N ALA A 465 3.39 -31.87 -19.02
CA ALA A 465 4.74 -32.36 -19.28
C ALA A 465 5.80 -31.68 -18.41
N ASN A 466 5.67 -30.38 -18.15
CA ASN A 466 6.65 -29.62 -17.34
C ASN A 466 5.99 -28.45 -16.61
N PRO A 467 5.23 -28.72 -15.54
CA PRO A 467 4.54 -27.67 -14.78
C PRO A 467 5.49 -26.67 -14.12
N ALA A 468 6.71 -27.07 -13.75
CA ALA A 468 7.68 -26.19 -13.10
C ALA A 468 8.22 -25.08 -14.03
N ALA A 469 8.18 -25.27 -15.36
CA ALA A 469 8.61 -24.27 -16.35
C ALA A 469 7.46 -23.42 -16.88
N ALA A 470 6.22 -23.71 -16.49
CA ALA A 470 5.04 -22.99 -16.99
C ALA A 470 5.01 -21.56 -16.43
N LEU A 471 4.85 -20.60 -17.35
CA LEU A 471 4.59 -19.21 -17.01
C LEU A 471 3.08 -18.94 -17.02
N SER A 472 2.65 -18.01 -16.19
CA SER A 472 1.29 -17.51 -16.13
C SER A 472 1.13 -16.22 -16.93
N ARG A 473 -0.09 -15.94 -17.35
CA ARG A 473 -0.48 -14.67 -17.96
C ARG A 473 -0.91 -13.67 -16.88
N ALA A 474 -0.04 -13.54 -15.83
CA ALA A 474 -0.21 -12.63 -14.74
C ALA A 474 0.67 -11.39 -14.91
N TYR A 475 0.26 -10.29 -14.33
CA TYR A 475 0.93 -9.00 -14.38
C TYR A 475 0.64 -8.19 -13.12
N ASP A 476 1.69 -7.56 -12.55
CA ASP A 476 1.59 -6.71 -11.38
C ASP A 476 2.12 -5.31 -11.68
N MET A 477 1.36 -4.29 -11.30
CA MET A 477 1.85 -2.91 -11.32
C MET A 477 2.57 -2.61 -10.01
N VAL A 478 3.82 -2.21 -10.12
CA VAL A 478 4.68 -1.86 -8.99
C VAL A 478 5.01 -0.37 -9.04
N LEU A 479 4.98 0.30 -7.91
CA LEU A 479 5.36 1.70 -7.75
C LEU A 479 6.27 1.85 -6.53
N ASN A 480 7.49 2.34 -6.73
CA ASN A 480 8.42 2.64 -5.64
C ASN A 480 8.65 1.46 -4.67
N GLY A 481 8.81 0.26 -5.21
CA GLY A 481 9.03 -0.95 -4.40
C GLY A 481 7.77 -1.52 -3.74
N THR A 482 6.60 -1.04 -4.14
CA THR A 482 5.31 -1.47 -3.60
C THR A 482 4.42 -1.96 -4.74
N GLU A 483 3.88 -3.16 -4.62
CA GLU A 483 2.84 -3.66 -5.50
C GLU A 483 1.55 -2.85 -5.29
N LEU A 484 1.13 -2.10 -6.30
CA LEU A 484 -0.12 -1.36 -6.30
C LEU A 484 -1.31 -2.27 -6.51
N GLY A 485 -1.16 -3.24 -7.39
CA GLY A 485 -2.17 -4.20 -7.72
C GLY A 485 -1.70 -5.18 -8.76
N GLY A 486 -2.35 -6.32 -8.79
CA GLY A 486 -2.03 -7.40 -9.70
C GLY A 486 -3.25 -8.00 -10.34
N GLY A 487 -3.02 -8.66 -11.45
CA GLY A 487 -4.05 -9.31 -12.22
C GLY A 487 -3.56 -10.43 -13.12
N SER A 488 -4.49 -11.01 -13.84
CA SER A 488 -4.15 -12.05 -14.82
C SER A 488 -5.27 -12.22 -15.85
N ILE A 489 -4.96 -12.88 -16.96
CA ILE A 489 -5.96 -13.53 -17.79
C ILE A 489 -6.44 -14.78 -17.06
N ARG A 490 -7.75 -15.06 -17.11
CA ARG A 490 -8.37 -16.20 -16.43
C ARG A 490 -8.51 -17.38 -17.38
N ILE A 491 -8.52 -18.56 -16.82
CA ILE A 491 -8.89 -19.76 -17.57
C ILE A 491 -10.39 -19.71 -17.85
N HIS A 492 -10.78 -19.78 -19.11
CA HIS A 492 -12.17 -19.90 -19.57
C HIS A 492 -12.46 -21.26 -20.23
N ASP A 493 -11.44 -22.04 -20.48
CA ASP A 493 -11.52 -23.37 -21.04
C ASP A 493 -11.54 -24.47 -19.98
N LYS A 494 -12.51 -25.37 -20.05
CA LYS A 494 -12.70 -26.44 -19.09
C LYS A 494 -11.54 -27.44 -19.07
N ALA A 495 -10.95 -27.78 -20.23
CA ALA A 495 -9.87 -28.75 -20.28
C ALA A 495 -8.61 -28.21 -19.60
N MET A 496 -8.27 -26.95 -19.86
CA MET A 496 -7.17 -26.26 -19.18
C MET A 496 -7.41 -26.19 -17.69
N GLN A 497 -8.61 -25.84 -17.23
CA GLN A 497 -8.92 -25.75 -15.80
C GLN A 497 -8.76 -27.09 -15.08
N GLN A 498 -9.21 -28.18 -15.71
CA GLN A 498 -9.04 -29.53 -15.18
C GLN A 498 -7.56 -29.93 -15.11
N THR A 499 -6.76 -29.55 -16.10
CA THR A 499 -5.31 -29.78 -16.10
C THR A 499 -4.63 -29.06 -14.93
N VAL A 500 -4.94 -27.78 -14.73
CA VAL A 500 -4.39 -27.02 -13.58
C VAL A 500 -4.76 -27.65 -12.25
N PHE A 501 -6.00 -28.08 -12.07
CA PHE A 501 -6.42 -28.75 -10.82
C PHE A 501 -5.70 -30.09 -10.61
N ARG A 502 -5.48 -30.88 -11.67
CA ARG A 502 -4.69 -32.14 -11.56
C ARG A 502 -3.25 -31.84 -11.12
N VAL A 503 -2.61 -30.86 -11.72
CA VAL A 503 -1.25 -30.45 -11.36
C VAL A 503 -1.16 -29.98 -9.91
N LEU A 504 -2.19 -29.27 -9.41
CA LEU A 504 -2.29 -28.81 -8.02
C LEU A 504 -2.71 -29.93 -7.03
N GLY A 505 -3.08 -31.12 -7.52
CA GLY A 505 -3.55 -32.22 -6.68
C GLY A 505 -4.91 -31.99 -6.03
N ILE A 506 -5.76 -31.10 -6.60
CA ILE A 506 -7.10 -30.78 -6.08
C ILE A 506 -8.10 -31.84 -6.57
N SER A 507 -8.72 -32.59 -5.66
CA SER A 507 -9.68 -33.65 -5.99
C SER A 507 -10.98 -33.10 -6.58
N GLU A 508 -11.76 -33.93 -7.29
CA GLU A 508 -13.04 -33.52 -7.86
C GLU A 508 -14.05 -33.09 -6.78
N GLU A 509 -14.05 -33.76 -5.61
CA GLU A 509 -14.87 -33.38 -4.48
C GLU A 509 -14.49 -31.98 -3.98
N GLU A 510 -13.21 -31.71 -3.86
CA GLU A 510 -12.66 -30.41 -3.42
C GLU A 510 -12.97 -29.31 -4.42
N GLN A 511 -12.84 -29.60 -5.73
CA GLN A 511 -13.21 -28.66 -6.81
C GLN A 511 -14.68 -28.27 -6.70
N GLN A 512 -15.57 -29.27 -6.55
CA GLN A 512 -17.00 -29.04 -6.45
C GLN A 512 -17.39 -28.30 -5.15
N GLU A 513 -16.73 -28.63 -4.05
CA GLU A 513 -16.99 -27.97 -2.77
C GLU A 513 -16.57 -26.50 -2.78
N LYS A 514 -15.37 -26.19 -3.28
CA LYS A 514 -14.78 -24.85 -3.23
C LYS A 514 -15.22 -23.95 -4.37
N PHE A 515 -15.36 -24.51 -5.60
CA PHE A 515 -15.50 -23.76 -6.84
C PHE A 515 -16.67 -24.20 -7.72
N GLY A 516 -17.53 -25.11 -7.23
CA GLY A 516 -18.58 -25.76 -8.05
C GLY A 516 -19.44 -24.78 -8.83
N PHE A 517 -19.85 -23.67 -8.23
CA PHE A 517 -20.70 -22.67 -8.90
C PHE A 517 -19.98 -21.94 -10.06
N LEU A 518 -18.69 -21.68 -9.94
CA LEU A 518 -17.90 -21.09 -11.03
C LEU A 518 -17.64 -22.13 -12.14
N LEU A 519 -17.28 -23.36 -11.76
CA LEU A 519 -17.08 -24.46 -12.72
C LEU A 519 -18.36 -24.76 -13.49
N ASP A 520 -19.51 -24.66 -12.87
CA ASP A 520 -20.80 -24.80 -13.54
C ASP A 520 -21.04 -23.64 -14.50
N ALA A 521 -20.73 -22.40 -14.12
CA ALA A 521 -20.88 -21.23 -14.98
C ALA A 521 -19.99 -21.33 -16.26
N LEU A 522 -18.76 -21.83 -16.12
CA LEU A 522 -17.84 -22.03 -17.26
C LEU A 522 -18.41 -22.98 -18.34
N LYS A 523 -19.40 -23.82 -18.00
CA LYS A 523 -20.07 -24.73 -18.96
C LYS A 523 -21.03 -24.00 -19.91
N TYR A 524 -21.42 -22.76 -19.59
CA TYR A 524 -22.44 -22.01 -20.31
C TYR A 524 -21.87 -20.90 -21.20
N GLY A 525 -20.66 -21.07 -21.70
CA GLY A 525 -20.06 -20.14 -22.64
C GLY A 525 -19.36 -18.96 -21.99
N ALA A 526 -18.38 -19.24 -21.14
CA ALA A 526 -17.54 -18.21 -20.59
C ALA A 526 -16.68 -17.55 -21.68
N PRO A 527 -16.66 -16.21 -21.80
CA PRO A 527 -15.78 -15.52 -22.72
C PRO A 527 -14.31 -15.60 -22.23
N PRO A 528 -13.31 -15.41 -23.11
CA PRO A 528 -11.98 -15.02 -22.67
C PRO A 528 -12.08 -13.76 -21.80
N HIS A 529 -11.50 -13.77 -20.61
CA HIS A 529 -11.60 -12.65 -19.68
C HIS A 529 -10.37 -12.53 -18.79
N GLY A 530 -10.16 -11.35 -18.27
CA GLY A 530 -9.08 -11.02 -17.38
C GLY A 530 -9.34 -9.72 -16.64
N GLY A 531 -8.55 -9.44 -15.64
CA GLY A 531 -8.70 -8.25 -14.85
C GLY A 531 -7.59 -8.10 -13.81
N LEU A 532 -7.75 -7.11 -12.94
CA LEU A 532 -6.83 -6.89 -11.84
C LEU A 532 -7.55 -6.22 -10.66
N ALA A 533 -6.85 -6.13 -9.54
CA ALA A 533 -7.30 -5.39 -8.39
C ALA A 533 -6.17 -4.49 -7.87
N PHE A 534 -6.45 -3.20 -7.69
CA PHE A 534 -5.55 -2.27 -7.00
C PHE A 534 -5.92 -2.12 -5.53
N GLY A 535 -4.94 -2.09 -4.65
CA GLY A 535 -5.15 -1.70 -3.25
C GLY A 535 -5.34 -0.18 -3.14
N LEU A 536 -6.60 0.28 -2.99
CA LEU A 536 -6.88 1.72 -2.88
C LEU A 536 -6.16 2.34 -1.69
N ASP A 537 -6.16 1.68 -0.54
CA ASP A 537 -5.52 2.20 0.67
C ASP A 537 -4.00 2.37 0.46
N ARG A 538 -3.36 1.42 -0.23
CA ARG A 538 -1.94 1.45 -0.56
C ARG A 538 -1.60 2.55 -1.57
N LEU A 539 -2.43 2.70 -2.60
CA LEU A 539 -2.29 3.79 -3.58
C LEU A 539 -2.38 5.16 -2.90
N VAL A 540 -3.38 5.37 -2.05
CA VAL A 540 -3.54 6.62 -1.30
C VAL A 540 -2.39 6.84 -0.33
N MET A 541 -1.90 5.80 0.35
CA MET A 541 -0.74 5.87 1.23
C MET A 541 0.49 6.41 0.49
N LEU A 542 0.80 5.85 -0.68
CA LEU A 542 1.92 6.31 -1.51
C LEU A 542 1.74 7.75 -1.98
N MET A 543 0.57 8.10 -2.52
CA MET A 543 0.28 9.44 -3.05
C MET A 543 0.24 10.54 -1.97
N THR A 544 0.02 10.18 -0.70
CA THR A 544 0.05 11.11 0.44
C THR A 544 1.38 11.15 1.17
N GLY A 545 2.33 10.26 0.84
CA GLY A 545 3.58 10.09 1.58
C GLY A 545 3.38 9.54 3.01
N ALA A 546 2.22 8.91 3.29
CA ALA A 546 1.94 8.34 4.59
C ALA A 546 2.80 7.08 4.84
N SER A 547 3.18 6.86 6.10
CA SER A 547 4.01 5.71 6.49
C SER A 547 3.20 4.44 6.74
N SER A 548 1.89 4.57 6.89
CA SER A 548 0.97 3.46 7.16
C SER A 548 -0.41 3.70 6.54
N ILE A 549 -1.05 2.64 6.05
CA ILE A 549 -2.43 2.72 5.55
C ILE A 549 -3.44 3.15 6.62
N ARG A 550 -3.12 3.01 7.91
CA ARG A 550 -3.95 3.51 9.00
C ARG A 550 -4.11 5.03 9.00
N GLU A 551 -3.21 5.76 8.37
CA GLU A 551 -3.31 7.21 8.23
C GLU A 551 -4.29 7.65 7.14
N VAL A 552 -4.57 6.78 6.18
CA VAL A 552 -5.43 7.08 5.01
C VAL A 552 -6.79 6.36 5.05
N ILE A 553 -7.06 5.64 6.14
CA ILE A 553 -8.35 5.03 6.44
C ILE A 553 -8.99 5.81 7.59
N ALA A 554 -10.27 6.18 7.46
CA ALA A 554 -10.96 7.00 8.46
C ALA A 554 -10.94 6.34 9.85
N PHE A 555 -11.33 5.07 9.95
CA PHE A 555 -11.42 4.32 11.20
C PHE A 555 -10.73 2.95 11.06
N PRO A 556 -9.39 2.92 11.07
CA PRO A 556 -8.63 1.68 10.93
C PRO A 556 -8.65 0.86 12.22
N LYS A 557 -8.28 -0.43 12.10
CA LYS A 557 -7.96 -1.26 13.25
C LYS A 557 -6.50 -1.04 13.70
N THR A 558 -6.23 -1.31 14.97
CA THR A 558 -4.86 -1.39 15.51
C THR A 558 -4.10 -2.57 14.89
N GLN A 559 -2.80 -2.66 15.18
CA GLN A 559 -1.98 -3.79 14.77
C GLN A 559 -2.45 -5.13 15.35
N SER A 560 -3.20 -5.13 16.45
CA SER A 560 -3.84 -6.30 17.05
C SER A 560 -5.24 -6.58 16.52
N ALA A 561 -5.63 -6.01 15.37
CA ALA A 561 -6.94 -6.16 14.74
C ALA A 561 -8.13 -5.69 15.62
N ALA A 562 -7.91 -4.71 16.50
CA ALA A 562 -8.93 -4.16 17.38
C ALA A 562 -9.25 -2.69 17.05
N CYS A 563 -10.46 -2.26 17.36
CA CYS A 563 -10.85 -0.84 17.35
C CYS A 563 -10.96 -0.33 18.77
N VAL A 564 -9.99 0.48 19.20
CA VAL A 564 -9.96 1.03 20.58
C VAL A 564 -11.04 2.10 20.82
N MET A 565 -11.56 2.70 19.76
CA MET A 565 -12.64 3.68 19.83
C MET A 565 -14.00 3.01 20.11
N THR A 566 -14.32 1.96 19.37
CA THR A 566 -15.60 1.23 19.50
C THR A 566 -15.51 0.02 20.43
N GLN A 567 -14.31 -0.32 20.89
CA GLN A 567 -14.02 -1.53 21.68
C GLN A 567 -14.37 -2.83 20.93
N ALA A 568 -14.27 -2.82 19.62
CA ALA A 568 -14.44 -4.01 18.78
C ALA A 568 -13.11 -4.78 18.64
N PRO A 569 -13.13 -6.15 18.66
CA PRO A 569 -14.29 -7.03 18.85
C PRO A 569 -14.79 -7.02 20.30
N GLY A 570 -16.11 -7.10 20.48
CA GLY A 570 -16.78 -7.11 21.77
C GLY A 570 -17.29 -8.49 22.17
N ILE A 571 -17.68 -8.63 23.44
CA ILE A 571 -18.31 -9.83 23.99
C ILE A 571 -19.76 -9.88 23.53
N VAL A 572 -20.20 -11.05 23.07
CA VAL A 572 -21.59 -11.31 22.68
C VAL A 572 -22.34 -11.98 23.84
N ASP A 573 -23.57 -11.54 24.11
CA ASP A 573 -24.39 -12.09 25.18
C ASP A 573 -24.85 -13.53 24.88
N ASN A 574 -25.14 -14.27 25.94
CA ASN A 574 -25.54 -15.68 25.84
C ASN A 574 -26.90 -15.91 25.13
N LYS A 575 -27.77 -14.90 25.05
CA LYS A 575 -29.02 -14.99 24.30
C LYS A 575 -28.74 -14.98 22.81
N SER A 576 -27.92 -14.02 22.35
CA SER A 576 -27.49 -13.93 20.97
C SER A 576 -26.71 -15.16 20.50
N LEU A 577 -25.82 -15.70 21.35
CA LEU A 577 -25.10 -16.95 21.04
C LEU A 577 -26.04 -18.13 20.86
N ARG A 578 -27.08 -18.27 21.73
CA ARG A 578 -28.10 -19.32 21.60
C ARG A 578 -28.91 -19.18 20.32
N GLU A 579 -29.30 -17.96 19.96
CA GLU A 579 -30.01 -17.67 18.70
C GLU A 579 -29.21 -18.04 17.46
N LEU A 580 -27.87 -17.96 17.56
CA LEU A 580 -26.92 -18.36 16.53
C LEU A 580 -26.53 -19.83 16.60
N HIS A 581 -27.04 -20.60 17.54
CA HIS A 581 -26.68 -22.01 17.82
C HIS A 581 -25.17 -22.20 18.10
N ILE A 582 -24.53 -21.21 18.74
CA ILE A 582 -23.09 -21.21 19.06
C ILE A 582 -22.90 -21.42 20.57
N ARG A 583 -21.92 -22.25 20.93
CA ARG A 583 -21.41 -22.40 22.29
C ARG A 583 -19.91 -22.08 22.31
N LEU A 584 -19.51 -21.16 23.17
CA LEU A 584 -18.10 -20.90 23.42
C LEU A 584 -17.48 -22.07 24.19
N ARG A 585 -16.27 -22.48 23.81
CA ARG A 585 -15.47 -23.37 24.64
C ARG A 585 -14.97 -22.58 25.85
N GLU A 586 -14.99 -23.19 27.03
CA GLU A 586 -14.32 -22.64 28.20
C GLU A 586 -12.82 -22.52 27.86
N GLN A 587 -12.27 -21.34 28.06
CA GLN A 587 -10.81 -21.17 27.97
C GLN A 587 -10.21 -22.01 29.11
N ALA A 588 -9.30 -22.93 28.80
CA ALA A 588 -8.45 -23.51 29.80
C ALA A 588 -7.76 -22.35 30.54
N LYS A 589 -7.97 -22.28 31.86
CA LYS A 589 -7.24 -21.30 32.68
C LYS A 589 -5.76 -21.59 32.41
N ALA A 590 -5.05 -20.58 31.89
CA ALA A 590 -3.60 -20.64 31.87
C ALA A 590 -3.14 -20.77 33.32
N GLU A 591 -2.54 -21.94 33.67
CA GLU A 591 -1.88 -22.17 34.92
C GLU A 591 -0.62 -21.31 35.05
#